data_8a5ecac434a9fb586d359be82e6c086a
#
_entry.id   8a5ecac434a9fb586d359be82e6c086a
#
_cell.length_a   1.000
_cell.length_b   1.000
_cell.length_c   1.000
_cell.angle_alpha   90.00
_cell.angle_beta   90.00
_cell.angle_gamma   90.00
#
_symmetry.space_group_name_H-M   'P 1'
#
loop_
_entity.id
_entity.type
_entity.pdbx_description
1 polymer ?
#
loop_
_entity_poly.entity_id
_entity_poly.type
_entity_poly.pdbx_seq_one_letter_code
_entity_poly.pdbx_strand_id
1 'polypeptide(L)'
;MRAWIFAALVMFAAAMPRESFAQTATLRAGAARVDVTPAEDALPRNYEGILDHLYSRAIVIDSGVTSAALVSLDAGGVPEQIWQNVTQQVERELGIPAKNVLITATHTHSAPRQQAAEYMQKIVESVRLAKQRLAPARIGYGTGVSYINVNRNIIDPQTKRWWEGPNYDGPSDKTVAVIKFESLNGTPIAVYYNYAMHGVAAGQLDLVSGDAPGTTSKYIEDSFDDKIVALWSSGAAGDQNPLYYQQTYDLREIRIKDYASRGVDISNSMPPGGQGLNKKDPTVIKLMNQQKQMILSMGQFLGEEVMHVMRGMDRLETSVQIDGRQKTVQCPGRDRTNTGRAGFPGTYKDGAPVNIRLGLLKVGDIAIGTLNAEVFNLIAQRLKKESPYARTMMATLTNGSANSGYIPNDAAYGMYTFEVVSSRLQPGCAETAIVNGILDLMSESKK
;
A
#
# COMPACT_ATOMS: atom_id res chain seq x y z
N MET A 1 40.78 26.37 -86.43
CA MET A 1 40.90 26.64 -84.97
C MET A 1 39.56 26.42 -84.34
N ARG A 2 39.39 25.29 -83.61
CA ARG A 2 38.14 24.93 -82.89
C ARG A 2 38.44 25.04 -81.43
N ALA A 3 37.80 25.96 -80.72
CA ALA A 3 37.88 26.15 -79.26
C ALA A 3 36.94 25.18 -78.57
N TRP A 4 37.44 24.42 -77.60
CA TRP A 4 36.66 23.55 -76.74
C TRP A 4 36.37 24.30 -75.43
N ILE A 5 35.09 24.49 -75.10
CA ILE A 5 34.64 25.01 -73.81
C ILE A 5 34.38 23.83 -72.88
N PHE A 6 35.16 23.74 -71.78
CA PHE A 6 34.89 22.83 -70.69
C PHE A 6 33.91 23.49 -69.72
N ALA A 7 32.70 22.89 -69.58
CA ALA A 7 31.75 23.25 -68.53
C ALA A 7 32.05 22.45 -67.30
N ALA A 8 32.44 23.09 -66.20
CA ALA A 8 32.60 22.45 -64.88
C ALA A 8 31.24 22.34 -64.15
N LEU A 9 30.79 21.14 -63.94
CA LEU A 9 29.57 20.85 -63.14
C LEU A 9 29.95 20.86 -61.67
N VAL A 10 29.55 21.85 -60.89
CA VAL A 10 29.69 21.91 -59.44
C VAL A 10 28.48 21.18 -58.84
N MET A 11 28.69 19.97 -58.30
CA MET A 11 27.70 19.24 -57.48
C MET A 11 27.63 19.87 -56.08
N PHE A 12 26.55 20.55 -55.80
CA PHE A 12 26.18 20.95 -54.45
C PHE A 12 25.61 19.73 -53.72
N ALA A 13 26.39 19.08 -52.83
CA ALA A 13 25.90 18.08 -51.91
C ALA A 13 25.12 18.78 -50.78
N ALA A 14 23.81 18.79 -50.86
CA ALA A 14 22.94 19.21 -49.76
C ALA A 14 23.11 18.24 -48.58
N ALA A 15 23.78 18.70 -47.54
CA ALA A 15 23.81 17.98 -46.25
C ALA A 15 22.42 18.05 -45.63
N MET A 16 21.64 16.97 -45.74
CA MET A 16 20.40 16.81 -44.96
C MET A 16 20.78 16.72 -43.48
N PRO A 17 20.12 17.50 -42.60
CA PRO A 17 20.29 17.30 -41.16
C PRO A 17 19.83 15.87 -40.81
N ARG A 18 20.74 15.07 -40.29
CA ARG A 18 20.38 13.82 -39.65
C ARG A 18 19.60 14.19 -38.39
N GLU A 19 18.28 14.03 -38.41
CA GLU A 19 17.50 13.99 -37.19
C GLU A 19 18.06 12.83 -36.34
N SER A 20 18.80 13.20 -35.31
CA SER A 20 19.20 12.27 -34.26
C SER A 20 17.93 11.86 -33.51
N PHE A 21 17.33 10.76 -33.93
CA PHE A 21 16.35 10.08 -33.06
C PHE A 21 17.07 9.76 -31.77
N ALA A 22 16.80 10.51 -30.71
CA ALA A 22 17.24 10.18 -29.39
C ALA A 22 16.73 8.77 -29.12
N GLN A 23 17.63 7.80 -29.07
CA GLN A 23 17.32 6.41 -28.78
C GLN A 23 16.69 6.41 -27.40
N THR A 24 15.37 6.18 -27.32
CA THR A 24 14.66 6.08 -26.03
C THR A 24 15.33 4.99 -25.22
N ALA A 25 15.85 5.35 -24.05
CA ALA A 25 16.57 4.40 -23.22
C ALA A 25 15.64 3.25 -22.83
N THR A 26 16.13 2.03 -22.89
CA THR A 26 15.38 0.84 -22.50
C THR A 26 15.12 0.88 -20.98
N LEU A 27 13.87 0.65 -20.59
CA LEU A 27 13.49 0.47 -19.18
C LEU A 27 14.35 -0.63 -18.55
N ARG A 28 14.81 -0.37 -17.34
CA ARG A 28 15.47 -1.37 -16.50
C ARG A 28 14.67 -1.55 -15.21
N ALA A 29 14.58 -2.77 -14.73
CA ALA A 29 13.97 -3.08 -13.46
C ALA A 29 14.83 -4.08 -12.67
N GLY A 30 14.80 -3.96 -11.36
CA GLY A 30 15.43 -4.91 -10.45
C GLY A 30 14.66 -4.94 -9.14
N ALA A 31 14.69 -6.07 -8.45
CA ALA A 31 13.94 -6.25 -7.23
C ALA A 31 14.71 -7.05 -6.18
N ALA A 32 14.41 -6.80 -4.92
CA ALA A 32 14.97 -7.52 -3.79
C ALA A 32 14.02 -7.50 -2.60
N ARG A 33 14.17 -8.48 -1.72
CA ARG A 33 13.57 -8.48 -0.38
C ARG A 33 14.64 -8.68 0.68
N VAL A 34 14.43 -8.08 1.85
CA VAL A 34 15.26 -8.21 3.03
C VAL A 34 14.38 -8.58 4.21
N ASP A 35 14.78 -9.58 4.98
CA ASP A 35 14.08 -9.99 6.19
C ASP A 35 14.27 -8.93 7.28
N VAL A 36 13.14 -8.43 7.78
CA VAL A 36 13.06 -7.43 8.85
C VAL A 36 12.40 -7.97 10.11
N THR A 37 12.19 -9.29 10.19
CA THR A 37 11.62 -9.96 11.36
C THR A 37 12.50 -9.69 12.58
N PRO A 38 11.94 -9.28 13.73
CA PRO A 38 12.70 -9.22 14.97
C PRO A 38 13.15 -10.61 15.39
N ALA A 39 14.28 -10.69 16.09
CA ALA A 39 14.70 -11.93 16.72
C ALA A 39 13.69 -12.38 17.80
N GLU A 40 13.52 -13.68 18.00
CA GLU A 40 12.53 -14.22 18.95
C GLU A 40 12.72 -13.71 20.37
N ASP A 41 13.97 -13.57 20.81
CA ASP A 41 14.34 -13.05 22.14
C ASP A 41 14.15 -11.53 22.29
N ALA A 42 13.98 -10.81 21.17
CA ALA A 42 13.70 -9.38 21.13
C ALA A 42 12.20 -9.05 20.94
N LEU A 43 11.32 -10.07 20.94
CA LEU A 43 9.90 -9.84 20.76
C LEU A 43 9.30 -9.06 21.95
N PRO A 44 8.46 -8.05 21.71
CA PRO A 44 7.68 -7.41 22.75
C PRO A 44 6.78 -8.44 23.48
N ARG A 45 6.50 -8.21 24.77
CA ARG A 45 5.73 -9.14 25.64
C ARG A 45 4.34 -9.52 25.14
N ASN A 46 3.80 -8.76 24.19
CA ASN A 46 2.51 -9.05 23.57
C ASN A 46 2.59 -10.07 22.42
N TYR A 47 3.78 -10.52 22.04
CA TYR A 47 3.98 -11.57 21.06
C TYR A 47 4.56 -12.82 21.72
N GLU A 48 4.03 -13.96 21.38
CA GLU A 48 4.44 -15.27 21.92
C GLU A 48 5.27 -16.09 20.92
N GLY A 49 5.51 -15.53 19.73
CA GLY A 49 6.29 -16.17 18.67
C GLY A 49 6.05 -15.53 17.30
N ILE A 50 6.56 -16.20 16.30
CA ILE A 50 6.50 -15.77 14.90
C ILE A 50 5.65 -16.78 14.12
N LEU A 51 4.59 -16.31 13.46
CA LEU A 51 3.78 -17.12 12.55
C LEU A 51 4.42 -17.17 11.16
N ASP A 52 4.86 -16.01 10.67
CA ASP A 52 5.58 -15.85 9.41
C ASP A 52 6.52 -14.64 9.47
N HIS A 53 7.51 -14.64 8.57
CA HIS A 53 8.53 -13.62 8.53
C HIS A 53 8.02 -12.31 7.93
N LEU A 54 8.58 -11.20 8.39
CA LEU A 54 8.32 -9.85 7.90
C LEU A 54 9.42 -9.43 6.93
N TYR A 55 9.03 -8.74 5.86
CA TYR A 55 9.98 -8.31 4.83
C TYR A 55 9.87 -6.82 4.52
N SER A 56 11.02 -6.24 4.13
CA SER A 56 11.09 -5.06 3.28
C SER A 56 11.30 -5.54 1.85
N ARG A 57 10.36 -5.29 0.96
CA ARG A 57 10.41 -5.63 -0.46
C ARG A 57 10.59 -4.36 -1.28
N ALA A 58 11.51 -4.36 -2.24
CA ALA A 58 11.78 -3.21 -3.09
C ALA A 58 11.83 -3.58 -4.57
N ILE A 59 11.27 -2.71 -5.40
CA ILE A 59 11.45 -2.68 -6.86
C ILE A 59 12.10 -1.35 -7.20
N VAL A 60 13.21 -1.38 -7.93
CA VAL A 60 13.81 -0.18 -8.54
C VAL A 60 13.56 -0.23 -10.03
N ILE A 61 13.07 0.89 -10.57
CA ILE A 61 12.84 1.12 -12.00
C ILE A 61 13.73 2.27 -12.46
N ASP A 62 14.30 2.13 -13.65
CA ASP A 62 15.19 3.11 -14.24
C ASP A 62 14.83 3.33 -15.71
N SER A 63 14.55 4.59 -16.08
CA SER A 63 14.18 4.98 -17.44
C SER A 63 15.38 5.45 -18.29
N GLY A 64 16.60 5.40 -17.73
CA GLY A 64 17.80 5.98 -18.32
C GLY A 64 17.91 7.51 -18.13
N VAL A 65 16.82 8.17 -17.73
CA VAL A 65 16.78 9.60 -17.38
C VAL A 65 16.68 9.77 -15.87
N THR A 66 15.82 8.99 -15.22
CA THR A 66 15.63 8.99 -13.77
C THR A 66 15.19 7.62 -13.30
N SER A 67 15.35 7.40 -12.00
CA SER A 67 14.94 6.16 -11.35
C SER A 67 13.82 6.41 -10.34
N ALA A 68 13.06 5.35 -10.03
CA ALA A 68 12.10 5.32 -8.93
C ALA A 68 12.27 4.05 -8.10
N ALA A 69 11.83 4.09 -6.84
CA ALA A 69 11.78 2.93 -5.96
C ALA A 69 10.37 2.75 -5.39
N LEU A 70 9.82 1.54 -5.52
CA LEU A 70 8.62 1.08 -4.85
C LEU A 70 9.05 0.18 -3.71
N VAL A 71 8.64 0.50 -2.48
CA VAL A 71 9.00 -0.27 -1.27
C VAL A 71 7.74 -0.66 -0.54
N SER A 72 7.62 -1.92 -0.16
CA SER A 72 6.57 -2.44 0.71
C SER A 72 7.16 -2.94 2.01
N LEU A 73 6.59 -2.52 3.14
CA LEU A 73 7.00 -2.94 4.48
C LEU A 73 5.90 -3.77 5.13
N ASP A 74 6.25 -4.94 5.63
CA ASP A 74 5.36 -5.71 6.51
C ASP A 74 5.31 -5.04 7.89
N ALA A 75 4.51 -3.99 7.99
CA ALA A 75 4.34 -3.13 9.15
C ALA A 75 2.93 -2.53 9.20
N GLY A 76 2.51 -2.06 10.37
CA GLY A 76 1.20 -1.41 10.54
C GLY A 76 1.09 -0.03 9.88
N GLY A 77 2.21 0.62 9.61
CA GLY A 77 2.30 1.93 8.97
C GLY A 77 3.75 2.33 8.75
N VAL A 78 3.96 3.45 8.06
CA VAL A 78 5.29 4.04 7.84
C VAL A 78 5.42 5.27 8.74
N PRO A 79 6.16 5.21 9.87
CA PRO A 79 6.39 6.38 10.70
C PRO A 79 7.06 7.52 9.91
N GLU A 80 6.69 8.75 10.21
CA GLU A 80 7.20 9.95 9.53
C GLU A 80 8.73 10.00 9.51
N GLN A 81 9.37 9.69 10.65
CA GLN A 81 10.83 9.68 10.79
C GLN A 81 11.51 8.61 9.92
N ILE A 82 10.88 7.42 9.79
CA ILE A 82 11.40 6.36 8.92
C ILE A 82 11.35 6.81 7.46
N TRP A 83 10.22 7.35 7.02
CA TRP A 83 10.09 7.87 5.67
C TRP A 83 11.16 8.92 5.35
N GLN A 84 11.31 9.94 6.22
CA GLN A 84 12.28 11.01 6.00
C GLN A 84 13.71 10.47 5.92
N ASN A 85 14.13 9.67 6.90
CA ASN A 85 15.50 9.16 6.95
C ASN A 85 15.82 8.23 5.77
N VAL A 86 14.91 7.30 5.47
CA VAL A 86 15.12 6.33 4.39
C VAL A 86 15.14 7.02 3.03
N THR A 87 14.19 7.92 2.74
CA THR A 87 14.17 8.62 1.44
C THR A 87 15.38 9.51 1.22
N GLN A 88 15.82 10.24 2.26
CA GLN A 88 17.05 11.05 2.21
C GLN A 88 18.29 10.19 2.00
N GLN A 89 18.38 9.04 2.67
CA GLN A 89 19.50 8.11 2.50
C GLN A 89 19.50 7.47 1.10
N VAL A 90 18.34 7.06 0.59
CA VAL A 90 18.18 6.50 -0.76
C VAL A 90 18.56 7.55 -1.82
N GLU A 91 18.15 8.81 -1.68
CA GLU A 91 18.54 9.87 -2.59
C GLU A 91 20.05 10.12 -2.57
N ARG A 92 20.65 10.28 -1.37
CA ARG A 92 22.07 10.56 -1.19
C ARG A 92 22.97 9.41 -1.68
N GLU A 93 22.65 8.16 -1.35
CA GLU A 93 23.52 7.01 -1.60
C GLU A 93 23.23 6.31 -2.93
N LEU A 94 21.97 6.34 -3.36
CA LEU A 94 21.52 5.60 -4.53
C LEU A 94 21.10 6.50 -5.70
N GLY A 95 21.07 7.83 -5.50
CA GLY A 95 20.72 8.78 -6.55
C GLY A 95 19.27 8.65 -7.06
N ILE A 96 18.38 8.06 -6.27
CA ILE A 96 16.96 8.00 -6.60
C ILE A 96 16.27 9.20 -5.94
N PRO A 97 15.67 10.13 -6.71
CA PRO A 97 15.05 11.34 -6.14
C PRO A 97 14.00 10.99 -5.08
N ALA A 98 14.02 11.68 -3.93
CA ALA A 98 13.11 11.41 -2.83
C ALA A 98 11.63 11.40 -3.25
N LYS A 99 11.25 12.29 -4.18
CA LYS A 99 9.89 12.35 -4.77
C LYS A 99 9.51 11.12 -5.61
N ASN A 100 10.47 10.30 -6.02
CA ASN A 100 10.30 9.07 -6.79
C ASN A 100 10.37 7.82 -5.90
N VAL A 101 10.45 7.97 -4.57
CA VAL A 101 10.47 6.86 -3.62
C VAL A 101 9.09 6.73 -2.98
N LEU A 102 8.45 5.58 -3.18
CA LEU A 102 7.20 5.22 -2.50
C LEU A 102 7.50 4.14 -1.46
N ILE A 103 7.27 4.44 -0.18
CA ILE A 103 7.38 3.49 0.92
C ILE A 103 5.98 3.28 1.47
N THR A 104 5.39 2.12 1.23
CA THR A 104 4.04 1.76 1.68
C THR A 104 4.07 0.68 2.75
N ALA A 105 3.11 0.66 3.66
CA ALA A 105 2.94 -0.42 4.62
C ALA A 105 1.89 -1.42 4.13
N THR A 106 2.08 -2.71 4.47
CA THR A 106 1.07 -3.76 4.26
C THR A 106 -0.12 -3.62 5.21
N HIS A 107 0.04 -2.79 6.22
CA HIS A 107 -0.92 -2.55 7.28
C HIS A 107 -1.21 -3.79 8.15
N THR A 108 -0.23 -4.68 8.29
CA THR A 108 -0.38 -5.78 9.26
C THR A 108 -0.46 -5.22 10.68
N HIS A 109 -1.48 -5.65 11.43
CA HIS A 109 -1.62 -5.34 12.85
C HIS A 109 -0.85 -6.33 13.75
N SER A 110 -0.11 -7.24 13.14
CA SER A 110 0.65 -8.30 13.82
C SER A 110 2.17 -8.15 13.65
N ALA A 111 2.64 -6.91 13.43
CA ALA A 111 4.05 -6.58 13.40
C ALA A 111 4.40 -5.62 14.56
N PRO A 112 5.49 -5.87 15.31
CA PRO A 112 5.98 -4.92 16.30
C PRO A 112 6.40 -3.61 15.64
N ARG A 113 6.21 -2.50 16.36
CA ARG A 113 6.72 -1.20 15.89
C ARG A 113 8.24 -1.20 16.00
N GLN A 114 8.91 -1.05 14.87
CA GLN A 114 10.35 -0.98 14.77
C GLN A 114 10.77 0.43 14.33
N GLN A 115 11.72 1.03 15.05
CA GLN A 115 12.25 2.36 14.74
C GLN A 115 13.79 2.42 14.89
N ALA A 116 14.42 1.29 15.14
CA ALA A 116 15.86 1.21 15.30
C ALA A 116 16.58 1.57 13.98
N ALA A 117 17.80 2.09 14.10
CA ALA A 117 18.64 2.43 12.96
C ALA A 117 18.89 1.21 12.06
N GLU A 118 19.06 0.04 12.65
CA GLU A 118 19.25 -1.22 11.92
C GLU A 118 18.02 -1.55 11.04
N TYR A 119 16.80 -1.35 11.55
CA TYR A 119 15.59 -1.55 10.75
C TYR A 119 15.57 -0.63 9.54
N MET A 120 15.92 0.65 9.72
CA MET A 120 16.00 1.61 8.61
C MET A 120 17.08 1.20 7.59
N GLN A 121 18.23 0.70 8.07
CA GLN A 121 19.29 0.20 7.18
C GLN A 121 18.85 -1.02 6.35
N LYS A 122 18.06 -1.93 6.92
CA LYS A 122 17.49 -3.07 6.18
C LYS A 122 16.52 -2.59 5.07
N ILE A 123 15.76 -1.52 5.30
CA ILE A 123 14.89 -0.92 4.28
C ILE A 123 15.74 -0.34 3.14
N VAL A 124 16.77 0.46 3.45
CA VAL A 124 17.69 1.00 2.44
C VAL A 124 18.41 -0.12 1.69
N GLU A 125 18.78 -1.19 2.39
CA GLU A 125 19.44 -2.36 1.81
C GLU A 125 18.54 -3.06 0.77
N SER A 126 17.24 -3.20 1.01
CA SER A 126 16.33 -3.77 0.03
C SER A 126 16.32 -2.95 -1.29
N VAL A 127 16.37 -1.62 -1.20
CA VAL A 127 16.44 -0.73 -2.36
C VAL A 127 17.81 -0.83 -3.04
N ARG A 128 18.90 -0.90 -2.27
CA ARG A 128 20.28 -1.05 -2.79
C ARG A 128 20.42 -2.33 -3.58
N LEU A 129 20.00 -3.46 -3.02
CA LEU A 129 20.02 -4.76 -3.69
C LEU A 129 19.14 -4.77 -4.94
N ALA A 130 17.95 -4.18 -4.89
CA ALA A 130 17.09 -4.04 -6.06
C ALA A 130 17.78 -3.21 -7.17
N LYS A 131 18.45 -2.11 -6.81
CA LYS A 131 19.20 -1.28 -7.76
C LYS A 131 20.40 -2.02 -8.36
N GLN A 132 21.11 -2.83 -7.59
CA GLN A 132 22.21 -3.65 -8.10
C GLN A 132 21.76 -4.71 -9.11
N ARG A 133 20.50 -5.16 -9.03
CA ARG A 133 19.88 -6.16 -9.92
C ARG A 133 19.20 -5.55 -11.13
N LEU A 134 19.36 -4.26 -11.40
CA LEU A 134 18.76 -3.61 -12.58
C LEU A 134 19.22 -4.29 -13.88
N ALA A 135 18.26 -4.81 -14.62
CA ALA A 135 18.42 -5.42 -15.93
C ALA A 135 17.40 -4.85 -16.94
N PRO A 136 17.67 -4.92 -18.26
CA PRO A 136 16.70 -4.54 -19.27
C PRO A 136 15.37 -5.25 -19.05
N ALA A 137 14.28 -4.48 -19.04
CA ALA A 137 12.97 -4.96 -18.65
C ALA A 137 11.85 -4.36 -19.50
N ARG A 138 10.68 -4.94 -19.35
CA ARG A 138 9.41 -4.40 -19.83
C ARG A 138 8.38 -4.39 -18.69
N ILE A 139 7.47 -3.43 -18.76
CA ILE A 139 6.43 -3.19 -17.76
C ILE A 139 5.04 -3.38 -18.37
N GLY A 140 4.14 -3.99 -17.64
CA GLY A 140 2.73 -4.12 -18.00
C GLY A 140 1.82 -3.75 -16.82
N TYR A 141 0.58 -3.36 -17.14
CA TYR A 141 -0.48 -3.09 -16.17
C TYR A 141 -1.73 -3.89 -16.53
N GLY A 142 -2.38 -4.40 -15.52
CA GLY A 142 -3.68 -5.07 -15.65
C GLY A 142 -4.49 -4.94 -14.36
N THR A 143 -5.76 -5.27 -14.46
CA THR A 143 -6.67 -5.32 -13.31
C THR A 143 -7.42 -6.62 -13.27
N GLY A 144 -7.66 -7.13 -12.07
CA GLY A 144 -8.52 -8.26 -11.78
C GLY A 144 -9.50 -7.91 -10.68
N VAL A 145 -10.19 -8.91 -10.14
CA VAL A 145 -11.23 -8.75 -9.13
C VAL A 145 -11.08 -9.79 -8.04
N SER A 146 -11.06 -9.36 -6.78
CA SER A 146 -11.09 -10.26 -5.64
C SER A 146 -12.19 -9.88 -4.66
N TYR A 147 -12.83 -10.87 -4.06
CA TYR A 147 -13.93 -10.70 -3.11
C TYR A 147 -13.54 -11.06 -1.67
N ILE A 148 -12.24 -11.08 -1.36
CA ILE A 148 -11.77 -11.41 0.00
C ILE A 148 -11.81 -10.22 0.98
N ASN A 149 -12.23 -9.04 0.55
CA ASN A 149 -12.52 -7.91 1.42
C ASN A 149 -14.03 -7.65 1.55
N VAL A 150 -14.42 -6.96 2.59
CA VAL A 150 -15.80 -6.54 2.85
C VAL A 150 -15.80 -5.20 3.58
N ASN A 151 -16.80 -4.35 3.32
CA ASN A 151 -17.03 -3.17 4.14
C ASN A 151 -17.30 -3.61 5.59
N ARG A 152 -16.78 -2.86 6.59
CA ARG A 152 -16.84 -3.28 7.99
C ARG A 152 -17.80 -2.49 8.87
N ASN A 153 -18.56 -1.56 8.29
CA ASN A 153 -19.44 -0.67 9.01
C ASN A 153 -20.88 -1.14 8.91
N ILE A 154 -21.41 -1.76 9.97
CA ILE A 154 -22.78 -2.25 10.08
C ILE A 154 -23.58 -1.49 11.13
N ILE A 155 -24.90 -1.57 11.04
CA ILE A 155 -25.77 -1.29 12.18
C ILE A 155 -26.05 -2.63 12.89
N ASP A 156 -25.57 -2.76 14.10
CA ASP A 156 -25.79 -3.95 14.91
C ASP A 156 -27.31 -4.17 15.10
N PRO A 157 -27.84 -5.36 14.76
CA PRO A 157 -29.27 -5.62 14.79
C PRO A 157 -29.90 -5.63 16.20
N GLN A 158 -29.10 -5.83 17.25
CA GLN A 158 -29.58 -5.87 18.64
C GLN A 158 -29.59 -4.47 19.25
N THR A 159 -28.46 -3.74 19.14
CA THR A 159 -28.29 -2.44 19.75
C THR A 159 -28.80 -1.29 18.88
N LYS A 160 -29.07 -1.53 17.58
CA LYS A 160 -29.42 -0.53 16.56
C LYS A 160 -28.41 0.61 16.43
N ARG A 161 -27.14 0.30 16.69
CA ARG A 161 -26.00 1.24 16.65
C ARG A 161 -24.97 0.82 15.64
N TRP A 162 -24.19 1.78 15.16
CA TRP A 162 -23.04 1.50 14.33
C TRP A 162 -22.02 0.63 15.08
N TRP A 163 -21.55 -0.38 14.41
CA TRP A 163 -20.60 -1.35 14.95
C TRP A 163 -19.66 -1.88 13.87
N GLU A 164 -18.56 -2.50 14.27
CA GLU A 164 -17.64 -3.19 13.36
C GLU A 164 -18.15 -4.61 13.10
N GLY A 165 -18.45 -4.90 11.85
CA GLY A 165 -18.90 -6.21 11.39
C GLY A 165 -19.06 -6.24 9.86
N PRO A 166 -19.20 -7.43 9.23
CA PRO A 166 -19.25 -7.55 7.79
C PRO A 166 -20.53 -6.93 7.20
N ASN A 167 -20.37 -5.86 6.44
CA ASN A 167 -21.44 -5.21 5.70
C ASN A 167 -21.34 -5.60 4.21
N TYR A 168 -22.07 -6.61 3.81
CA TYR A 168 -22.06 -7.15 2.45
C TYR A 168 -22.68 -6.19 1.41
N ASP A 169 -23.55 -5.29 1.85
CA ASP A 169 -24.21 -4.29 1.00
C ASP A 169 -23.47 -2.95 0.99
N GLY A 170 -22.45 -2.80 1.85
CA GLY A 170 -21.65 -1.59 1.94
C GLY A 170 -20.67 -1.44 0.77
N PRO A 171 -20.25 -0.19 0.48
CA PRO A 171 -19.31 0.07 -0.60
C PRO A 171 -17.97 -0.66 -0.34
N SER A 172 -17.44 -1.32 -1.37
CA SER A 172 -16.19 -2.06 -1.30
C SER A 172 -15.49 -2.05 -2.66
N ASP A 173 -14.19 -1.74 -2.66
CA ASP A 173 -13.38 -1.77 -3.86
C ASP A 173 -12.80 -3.17 -4.05
N LYS A 174 -13.28 -3.88 -5.05
CA LYS A 174 -12.87 -5.26 -5.39
C LYS A 174 -11.72 -5.32 -6.39
N THR A 175 -11.24 -4.19 -6.86
CA THR A 175 -10.20 -4.13 -7.89
C THR A 175 -8.86 -4.60 -7.34
N VAL A 176 -8.25 -5.55 -8.01
CA VAL A 176 -6.84 -5.94 -7.86
C VAL A 176 -6.07 -5.28 -9.01
N ALA A 177 -5.35 -4.19 -8.72
CA ALA A 177 -4.51 -3.54 -9.73
C ALA A 177 -3.09 -4.11 -9.68
N VAL A 178 -2.52 -4.44 -10.84
CA VAL A 178 -1.25 -5.18 -10.94
C VAL A 178 -0.32 -4.52 -11.93
N ILE A 179 0.93 -4.27 -11.52
CA ILE A 179 2.03 -3.85 -12.39
C ILE A 179 3.04 -5.00 -12.42
N LYS A 180 3.28 -5.56 -13.60
CA LYS A 180 4.25 -6.63 -13.82
C LYS A 180 5.53 -6.06 -14.42
N PHE A 181 6.66 -6.53 -13.92
CA PHE A 181 8.00 -6.30 -14.48
C PHE A 181 8.59 -7.64 -14.89
N GLU A 182 9.03 -7.75 -16.12
CA GLU A 182 9.72 -8.93 -16.63
C GLU A 182 10.90 -8.54 -17.51
N SER A 183 11.87 -9.42 -17.66
CA SER A 183 12.99 -9.25 -18.58
C SER A 183 12.52 -9.29 -20.04
N LEU A 184 13.37 -8.87 -20.97
CA LEU A 184 13.04 -8.84 -22.39
C LEU A 184 12.69 -10.24 -22.97
N ASN A 185 13.19 -11.30 -22.34
CA ASN A 185 12.86 -12.69 -22.73
C ASN A 185 11.62 -13.26 -22.01
N GLY A 186 10.92 -12.47 -21.22
CA GLY A 186 9.68 -12.87 -20.55
C GLY A 186 9.86 -13.50 -19.15
N THR A 187 11.07 -13.52 -18.60
CA THR A 187 11.28 -14.00 -17.23
C THR A 187 10.76 -12.95 -16.24
N PRO A 188 9.84 -13.28 -15.32
CA PRO A 188 9.36 -12.36 -14.31
C PRO A 188 10.49 -11.85 -13.40
N ILE A 189 10.47 -10.53 -13.10
CA ILE A 189 11.40 -9.88 -12.17
C ILE A 189 10.67 -9.52 -10.88
N ALA A 190 9.52 -8.85 -11.01
CA ALA A 190 8.74 -8.39 -9.89
C ALA A 190 7.26 -8.15 -10.26
N VAL A 191 6.43 -8.12 -9.23
CA VAL A 191 5.06 -7.66 -9.33
C VAL A 191 4.76 -6.67 -8.20
N TYR A 192 4.14 -5.54 -8.54
CA TYR A 192 3.56 -4.60 -7.59
C TYR A 192 2.05 -4.68 -7.74
N TYR A 193 1.34 -4.93 -6.64
CA TYR A 193 -0.12 -5.07 -6.69
C TYR A 193 -0.78 -4.28 -5.55
N ASN A 194 -1.97 -3.77 -5.84
CA ASN A 194 -2.74 -2.91 -4.94
C ASN A 194 -4.12 -3.51 -4.69
N TYR A 195 -4.48 -3.63 -3.41
CA TYR A 195 -5.78 -4.13 -3.00
C TYR A 195 -6.26 -3.46 -1.70
N ALA A 196 -7.57 -3.20 -1.60
CA ALA A 196 -8.18 -2.49 -0.47
C ALA A 196 -8.65 -3.46 0.61
N MET A 197 -7.74 -3.90 1.49
CA MET A 197 -8.05 -4.78 2.62
C MET A 197 -7.10 -4.53 3.79
N HIS A 198 -7.64 -4.50 5.02
CA HIS A 198 -6.84 -4.45 6.24
C HIS A 198 -6.08 -5.75 6.50
N GLY A 199 -4.86 -5.62 7.01
CA GLY A 199 -4.06 -6.75 7.52
C GLY A 199 -4.32 -6.99 9.00
N VAL A 200 -5.53 -7.42 9.37
CA VAL A 200 -5.98 -7.55 10.77
C VAL A 200 -6.35 -8.98 11.18
N ALA A 201 -6.25 -9.92 10.25
CA ALA A 201 -6.71 -11.29 10.52
C ALA A 201 -5.86 -12.01 11.58
N ALA A 202 -4.55 -11.73 11.65
CA ALA A 202 -3.65 -12.29 12.66
C ALA A 202 -3.72 -11.55 14.02
N GLY A 203 -4.45 -10.44 14.13
CA GLY A 203 -4.41 -9.53 15.29
C GLY A 203 -4.81 -10.12 16.63
N GLN A 204 -5.50 -11.28 16.68
CA GLN A 204 -5.86 -11.99 17.90
C GLN A 204 -5.01 -13.24 18.17
N LEU A 205 -4.02 -13.54 17.33
CA LEU A 205 -3.18 -14.73 17.47
C LEU A 205 -2.01 -14.54 18.44
N ASP A 206 -1.67 -13.30 18.80
CA ASP A 206 -0.48 -12.93 19.59
C ASP A 206 0.84 -13.41 18.96
N LEU A 207 0.88 -13.47 17.63
CA LEU A 207 2.04 -13.88 16.85
C LEU A 207 2.46 -12.78 15.88
N VAL A 208 3.75 -12.68 15.61
CA VAL A 208 4.27 -11.82 14.55
C VAL A 208 3.88 -12.41 13.20
N SER A 209 3.31 -11.60 12.32
CA SER A 209 2.87 -12.02 11.00
C SER A 209 2.74 -10.85 10.02
N GLY A 210 3.07 -11.08 8.74
CA GLY A 210 2.73 -10.20 7.63
C GLY A 210 1.23 -10.21 7.29
N ASP A 211 0.43 -11.05 7.99
CA ASP A 211 -1.01 -11.23 7.76
C ASP A 211 -1.31 -11.68 6.31
N ALA A 212 -2.56 -11.58 5.85
CA ALA A 212 -2.93 -11.92 4.49
C ALA A 212 -2.13 -11.16 3.42
N PRO A 213 -1.79 -9.86 3.56
CA PRO A 213 -0.88 -9.17 2.64
C PRO A 213 0.48 -9.84 2.48
N GLY A 214 1.16 -10.14 3.60
CA GLY A 214 2.46 -10.81 3.61
C GLY A 214 2.38 -12.23 3.04
N THR A 215 1.34 -12.98 3.43
CA THR A 215 1.06 -14.33 2.91
C THR A 215 0.79 -14.33 1.41
N THR A 216 0.07 -13.32 0.88
CA THR A 216 -0.14 -13.16 -0.57
C THR A 216 1.18 -12.98 -1.31
N SER A 217 2.03 -12.06 -0.83
CA SER A 217 3.35 -11.83 -1.42
C SER A 217 4.20 -13.10 -1.41
N LYS A 218 4.22 -13.79 -0.28
CA LYS A 218 5.00 -15.05 -0.13
C LYS A 218 4.46 -16.15 -1.05
N TYR A 219 3.14 -16.30 -1.16
CA TYR A 219 2.54 -17.28 -2.06
C TYR A 219 2.93 -17.06 -3.52
N ILE A 220 2.92 -15.80 -3.97
CA ILE A 220 3.37 -15.45 -5.33
C ILE A 220 4.87 -15.78 -5.49
N GLU A 221 5.71 -15.35 -4.53
CA GLU A 221 7.15 -15.61 -4.55
C GLU A 221 7.47 -17.10 -4.61
N ASP A 222 6.79 -17.94 -3.80
CA ASP A 222 6.92 -19.40 -3.79
C ASP A 222 6.50 -20.04 -5.12
N SER A 223 5.44 -19.52 -5.75
CA SER A 223 4.93 -20.03 -7.04
C SER A 223 5.93 -19.82 -8.18
N PHE A 224 6.95 -18.99 -7.99
CA PHE A 224 8.04 -18.74 -8.95
C PHE A 224 9.41 -19.17 -8.40
N ASP A 225 9.48 -20.10 -7.44
CA ASP A 225 10.73 -20.59 -6.83
C ASP A 225 11.60 -19.45 -6.29
N ASP A 226 11.01 -18.45 -5.65
CA ASP A 226 11.68 -17.24 -5.13
C ASP A 226 12.42 -16.39 -6.20
N LYS A 227 12.12 -16.59 -7.48
CA LYS A 227 12.74 -15.83 -8.59
C LYS A 227 12.06 -14.50 -8.88
N ILE A 228 10.91 -14.22 -8.26
CA ILE A 228 10.17 -12.97 -8.35
C ILE A 228 10.10 -12.30 -6.97
N VAL A 229 9.94 -10.98 -6.94
CA VAL A 229 9.61 -10.26 -5.70
C VAL A 229 8.21 -9.67 -5.85
N ALA A 230 7.33 -9.97 -4.89
CA ALA A 230 5.94 -9.56 -4.92
C ALA A 230 5.67 -8.48 -3.86
N LEU A 231 5.33 -7.26 -4.29
CA LEU A 231 5.09 -6.12 -3.42
C LEU A 231 3.60 -5.83 -3.29
N TRP A 232 3.07 -5.97 -2.07
CA TRP A 232 1.78 -5.43 -1.68
C TRP A 232 1.80 -3.92 -1.56
N SER A 233 0.72 -3.27 -1.96
CA SER A 233 0.43 -1.87 -1.66
C SER A 233 -1.01 -1.78 -1.16
N SER A 234 -1.20 -1.17 0.00
CA SER A 234 -2.53 -1.02 0.57
C SER A 234 -3.36 -0.02 -0.24
N GLY A 235 -4.47 -0.47 -0.77
CA GLY A 235 -5.52 0.39 -1.32
C GLY A 235 -6.24 1.15 -0.20
N ALA A 236 -7.29 1.89 -0.54
CA ALA A 236 -8.10 2.60 0.43
C ALA A 236 -8.96 1.62 1.24
N ALA A 237 -8.43 1.18 2.38
CA ALA A 237 -8.98 0.11 3.20
C ALA A 237 -9.52 0.61 4.55
N GLY A 238 -9.66 1.92 4.77
CA GLY A 238 -10.08 2.47 6.05
C GLY A 238 -11.39 1.88 6.59
N ASP A 239 -12.26 1.48 5.70
CA ASP A 239 -13.56 0.83 5.99
C ASP A 239 -13.67 -0.60 5.46
N GLN A 240 -12.52 -1.29 5.19
CA GLN A 240 -12.50 -2.61 4.56
C GLN A 240 -11.76 -3.64 5.40
N ASN A 241 -12.47 -4.65 5.90
CA ASN A 241 -11.89 -5.81 6.58
C ASN A 241 -11.73 -7.01 5.63
N PRO A 242 -10.91 -8.01 6.02
CA PRO A 242 -10.98 -9.33 5.40
C PRO A 242 -12.37 -9.95 5.53
N LEU A 243 -12.83 -10.63 4.47
CA LEU A 243 -14.12 -11.32 4.47
C LEU A 243 -14.14 -12.50 5.45
N TYR A 244 -13.05 -13.28 5.49
CA TYR A 244 -12.92 -14.45 6.35
C TYR A 244 -12.29 -14.07 7.70
N TYR A 245 -13.06 -13.36 8.52
CA TYR A 245 -12.60 -12.71 9.75
C TYR A 245 -13.37 -13.12 11.01
N GLN A 246 -14.34 -14.04 10.90
CA GLN A 246 -15.24 -14.42 12.01
C GLN A 246 -14.48 -14.95 13.22
N GLN A 247 -13.46 -15.77 13.01
CA GLN A 247 -12.66 -16.36 14.10
C GLN A 247 -11.94 -15.27 14.92
N THR A 248 -11.53 -14.18 14.28
CA THR A 248 -10.93 -13.04 14.97
C THR A 248 -11.96 -12.30 15.82
N TYR A 249 -13.19 -12.13 15.35
CA TYR A 249 -14.28 -11.58 16.15
C TYR A 249 -14.58 -12.48 17.35
N ASP A 250 -14.67 -13.79 17.16
CA ASP A 250 -14.95 -14.75 18.23
C ASP A 250 -13.85 -14.76 19.30
N LEU A 251 -12.58 -14.73 18.91
CA LEU A 251 -11.44 -14.61 19.83
C LEU A 251 -11.47 -13.28 20.59
N ARG A 252 -11.80 -12.18 19.93
CA ARG A 252 -11.95 -10.87 20.56
C ARG A 252 -13.07 -10.87 21.60
N GLU A 253 -14.21 -11.48 21.29
CA GLU A 253 -15.32 -11.63 22.23
C GLU A 253 -14.92 -12.42 23.49
N ILE A 254 -14.15 -13.50 23.35
CA ILE A 254 -13.61 -14.26 24.49
C ILE A 254 -12.72 -13.35 25.35
N ARG A 255 -11.83 -12.54 24.75
CA ARG A 255 -11.00 -11.57 25.49
C ARG A 255 -11.84 -10.53 26.21
N ILE A 256 -12.83 -9.94 25.54
CA ILE A 256 -13.71 -8.94 26.14
C ILE A 256 -14.42 -9.52 27.38
N LYS A 257 -14.95 -10.75 27.29
CA LYS A 257 -15.61 -11.42 28.40
C LYS A 257 -14.66 -11.71 29.55
N ASP A 258 -13.43 -12.17 29.26
CA ASP A 258 -12.41 -12.42 30.27
C ASP A 258 -12.04 -11.14 31.04
N TYR A 259 -11.79 -10.05 30.32
CA TYR A 259 -11.47 -8.75 30.94
C TYR A 259 -12.67 -8.18 31.72
N ALA A 260 -13.89 -8.30 31.18
CA ALA A 260 -15.11 -7.86 31.87
C ALA A 260 -15.33 -8.62 33.21
N SER A 261 -15.01 -9.92 33.27
CA SER A 261 -15.07 -10.69 34.52
C SER A 261 -14.13 -10.17 35.62
N ARG A 262 -13.10 -9.40 35.22
CA ARG A 262 -12.15 -8.74 36.11
C ARG A 262 -12.48 -7.25 36.32
N GLY A 263 -13.64 -6.77 35.84
CA GLY A 263 -14.07 -5.38 35.95
C GLY A 263 -13.43 -4.41 34.97
N VAL A 264 -12.77 -4.92 33.91
CA VAL A 264 -12.08 -4.10 32.89
C VAL A 264 -12.83 -4.16 31.56
N ASP A 265 -13.24 -3.00 31.05
CA ASP A 265 -13.89 -2.90 29.74
C ASP A 265 -12.85 -2.59 28.65
N ILE A 266 -12.58 -3.56 27.79
CA ILE A 266 -11.66 -3.42 26.65
C ILE A 266 -12.38 -3.39 25.29
N SER A 267 -13.69 -3.25 25.27
CA SER A 267 -14.49 -3.33 24.02
C SER A 267 -14.11 -2.26 22.97
N ASN A 268 -13.44 -1.19 23.38
CA ASN A 268 -12.91 -0.11 22.50
C ASN A 268 -11.39 -0.04 22.41
N SER A 269 -10.69 -0.99 23.01
CA SER A 269 -9.23 -1.04 22.99
C SER A 269 -8.78 -2.46 22.66
N MET A 270 -7.62 -2.58 22.04
CA MET A 270 -6.94 -3.88 21.94
C MET A 270 -6.23 -4.12 23.26
N PRO A 271 -6.48 -5.26 23.94
CA PRO A 271 -5.72 -5.61 25.13
C PRO A 271 -4.25 -5.84 24.75
N PRO A 272 -3.33 -5.74 25.73
CA PRO A 272 -2.00 -6.27 25.51
C PRO A 272 -2.10 -7.72 25.07
N GLY A 273 -1.36 -8.10 24.03
CA GLY A 273 -1.33 -9.48 23.52
C GLY A 273 -0.89 -10.46 24.60
N GLY A 274 -1.16 -11.74 24.40
CA GLY A 274 -0.87 -12.80 25.34
C GLY A 274 -1.82 -12.87 26.54
N GLN A 275 -2.77 -11.95 26.68
CA GLN A 275 -3.70 -11.89 27.82
C GLN A 275 -5.17 -12.08 27.37
N GLY A 276 -6.00 -12.63 28.25
CA GLY A 276 -7.43 -12.78 28.02
C GLY A 276 -7.83 -13.89 27.05
N LEU A 277 -6.90 -14.78 26.69
CA LEU A 277 -7.16 -16.03 25.97
C LEU A 277 -6.53 -17.20 26.72
N ASN A 278 -7.35 -18.16 27.14
CA ASN A 278 -6.85 -19.43 27.65
C ASN A 278 -6.44 -20.35 26.48
N LYS A 279 -5.17 -20.34 26.12
CA LYS A 279 -4.63 -21.15 25.01
C LYS A 279 -4.57 -22.66 25.27
N LYS A 280 -5.09 -23.12 26.43
CA LYS A 280 -5.36 -24.54 26.72
C LYS A 280 -6.84 -24.90 26.50
N ASP A 281 -7.71 -23.91 26.28
CA ASP A 281 -9.11 -24.12 25.95
C ASP A 281 -9.26 -24.67 24.53
N PRO A 282 -9.92 -25.81 24.32
CA PRO A 282 -10.11 -26.43 23.01
C PRO A 282 -10.79 -25.47 21.98
N THR A 283 -11.71 -24.61 22.44
CA THR A 283 -12.40 -23.64 21.58
C THR A 283 -11.43 -22.58 21.10
N VAL A 284 -10.59 -22.04 21.99
CA VAL A 284 -9.57 -21.04 21.64
C VAL A 284 -8.56 -21.65 20.67
N ILE A 285 -8.06 -22.86 20.93
CA ILE A 285 -7.13 -23.57 20.04
C ILE A 285 -7.74 -23.75 18.65
N LYS A 286 -9.02 -24.21 18.59
CA LYS A 286 -9.74 -24.40 17.33
C LYS A 286 -9.85 -23.09 16.54
N LEU A 287 -10.30 -22.00 17.17
CA LEU A 287 -10.46 -20.69 16.53
C LEU A 287 -9.13 -20.15 16.02
N MET A 288 -8.06 -20.24 16.82
CA MET A 288 -6.72 -19.81 16.41
C MET A 288 -6.21 -20.59 15.19
N ASN A 289 -6.39 -21.92 15.18
CA ASN A 289 -5.98 -22.74 14.04
C ASN A 289 -6.81 -22.45 12.79
N GLN A 290 -8.13 -22.28 12.92
CA GLN A 290 -8.98 -21.87 11.81
C GLN A 290 -8.56 -20.50 11.25
N GLN A 291 -8.26 -19.52 12.12
CA GLN A 291 -7.83 -18.19 11.67
C GLN A 291 -6.50 -18.25 10.91
N LYS A 292 -5.52 -19.04 11.37
CA LYS A 292 -4.27 -19.27 10.63
C LYS A 292 -4.55 -19.82 9.22
N GLN A 293 -5.47 -20.78 9.08
CA GLN A 293 -5.86 -21.32 7.79
C GLN A 293 -6.56 -20.28 6.91
N MET A 294 -7.40 -19.41 7.48
CA MET A 294 -8.06 -18.34 6.71
C MET A 294 -7.05 -17.33 6.17
N ILE A 295 -6.03 -16.96 6.94
CA ILE A 295 -4.93 -16.09 6.49
C ILE A 295 -4.23 -16.70 5.28
N LEU A 296 -3.83 -17.96 5.36
CA LEU A 296 -3.20 -18.69 4.25
C LEU A 296 -4.12 -18.76 3.02
N SER A 297 -5.40 -19.10 3.21
CA SER A 297 -6.37 -19.21 2.12
C SER A 297 -6.59 -17.88 1.40
N MET A 298 -6.73 -16.77 2.16
CA MET A 298 -6.85 -15.43 1.57
C MET A 298 -5.60 -15.04 0.80
N GLY A 299 -4.41 -15.36 1.33
CA GLY A 299 -3.14 -15.15 0.63
C GLY A 299 -3.09 -15.89 -0.69
N GLN A 300 -3.52 -17.15 -0.73
CA GLN A 300 -3.59 -17.96 -1.95
C GLN A 300 -4.61 -17.40 -2.95
N PHE A 301 -5.83 -17.10 -2.52
CA PHE A 301 -6.87 -16.57 -3.42
C PHE A 301 -6.45 -15.28 -4.09
N LEU A 302 -5.89 -14.34 -3.33
CA LEU A 302 -5.43 -13.08 -3.91
C LEU A 302 -4.17 -13.28 -4.75
N GLY A 303 -3.26 -14.14 -4.32
CA GLY A 303 -2.04 -14.48 -5.08
C GLY A 303 -2.35 -15.09 -6.44
N GLU A 304 -3.32 -16.01 -6.51
CA GLU A 304 -3.79 -16.58 -7.78
C GLU A 304 -4.40 -15.51 -8.69
N GLU A 305 -5.21 -14.59 -8.15
CA GLU A 305 -5.77 -13.50 -8.95
C GLU A 305 -4.69 -12.56 -9.49
N VAL A 306 -3.68 -12.21 -8.67
CA VAL A 306 -2.53 -11.42 -9.14
C VAL A 306 -1.80 -12.14 -10.27
N MET A 307 -1.51 -13.44 -10.12
CA MET A 307 -0.83 -14.23 -11.15
C MET A 307 -1.69 -14.42 -12.39
N HIS A 308 -3.03 -14.56 -12.23
CA HIS A 308 -3.97 -14.59 -13.35
C HIS A 308 -3.88 -13.30 -14.18
N VAL A 309 -3.93 -12.14 -13.52
CA VAL A 309 -3.77 -10.84 -14.18
C VAL A 309 -2.41 -10.72 -14.87
N MET A 310 -1.32 -11.15 -14.21
CA MET A 310 0.03 -11.15 -14.82
C MET A 310 0.11 -11.98 -16.09
N ARG A 311 -0.55 -13.13 -16.13
CA ARG A 311 -0.59 -14.03 -17.31
C ARG A 311 -1.39 -13.42 -18.47
N GLY A 312 -2.43 -12.65 -18.17
CA GLY A 312 -3.29 -11.98 -19.16
C GLY A 312 -2.71 -10.71 -19.79
N MET A 313 -1.54 -10.23 -19.33
CA MET A 313 -0.92 -9.01 -19.88
C MET A 313 -0.17 -9.31 -21.19
N ASP A 314 -0.69 -8.82 -22.30
CA ASP A 314 -0.11 -8.96 -23.63
C ASP A 314 0.62 -7.72 -24.14
N ARG A 315 0.33 -6.54 -23.55
CA ARG A 315 0.93 -5.25 -23.92
C ARG A 315 1.90 -4.79 -22.86
N LEU A 316 3.20 -4.91 -23.18
CA LEU A 316 4.29 -4.55 -22.28
C LEU A 316 5.18 -3.51 -22.95
N GLU A 317 5.53 -2.48 -22.20
CA GLU A 317 6.33 -1.35 -22.66
C GLU A 317 7.79 -1.51 -22.25
N THR A 318 8.71 -1.28 -23.18
CA THR A 318 10.17 -1.36 -22.96
C THR A 318 10.82 -0.01 -22.72
N SER A 319 10.07 1.07 -22.84
CA SER A 319 10.52 2.44 -22.61
C SER A 319 9.39 3.26 -22.01
N VAL A 320 9.64 3.90 -20.88
CA VAL A 320 8.65 4.71 -20.17
C VAL A 320 9.32 5.95 -19.58
N GLN A 321 8.53 6.99 -19.37
CA GLN A 321 8.93 8.13 -18.55
C GLN A 321 8.54 7.89 -17.11
N ILE A 322 9.37 8.36 -16.19
CA ILE A 322 9.11 8.33 -14.73
C ILE A 322 8.98 9.76 -14.24
N ASP A 323 7.89 10.09 -13.57
CA ASP A 323 7.67 11.41 -12.96
C ASP A 323 7.01 11.26 -11.58
N GLY A 324 7.77 11.62 -10.55
CA GLY A 324 7.27 11.67 -9.16
C GLY A 324 6.97 13.10 -8.74
N ARG A 325 5.84 13.30 -8.08
CA ARG A 325 5.39 14.59 -7.57
C ARG A 325 4.80 14.43 -6.17
N GLN A 326 4.91 15.49 -5.37
CA GLN A 326 4.34 15.53 -4.03
C GLN A 326 3.80 16.92 -3.72
N LYS A 327 2.72 16.98 -2.94
CA LYS A 327 2.21 18.21 -2.32
C LYS A 327 1.58 17.88 -0.96
N THR A 328 1.43 18.88 -0.13
CA THR A 328 0.69 18.76 1.11
C THR A 328 -0.58 19.60 1.03
N VAL A 329 -1.71 19.00 1.37
CA VAL A 329 -2.97 19.71 1.57
C VAL A 329 -3.25 19.82 3.07
N GLN A 330 -3.92 20.89 3.48
CA GLN A 330 -4.25 21.13 4.86
C GLN A 330 -5.77 21.22 5.01
N CYS A 331 -6.31 20.50 5.99
CA CYS A 331 -7.74 20.54 6.33
C CYS A 331 -7.96 20.94 7.79
N PRO A 332 -9.10 21.57 8.10
CA PRO A 332 -9.47 21.89 9.48
C PRO A 332 -9.48 20.66 10.36
N GLY A 333 -8.85 20.76 11.52
CA GLY A 333 -8.80 19.69 12.51
C GLY A 333 -9.89 19.80 13.56
N ARG A 334 -10.17 18.66 14.23
CA ARG A 334 -11.00 18.60 15.44
C ARG A 334 -10.36 17.68 16.46
N ASP A 335 -10.52 18.00 17.73
CA ASP A 335 -10.11 17.16 18.85
C ASP A 335 -11.35 16.63 19.56
N ARG A 336 -11.43 15.31 19.75
CA ARG A 336 -12.53 14.67 20.47
C ARG A 336 -12.41 15.00 21.96
N THR A 337 -13.54 15.39 22.59
CA THR A 337 -13.57 15.81 24.00
C THR A 337 -14.23 14.79 24.93
N ASN A 338 -14.92 13.79 24.38
CA ASN A 338 -15.50 12.70 25.18
C ASN A 338 -14.76 11.39 24.92
N THR A 339 -14.88 10.47 25.86
CA THR A 339 -14.56 9.05 25.66
C THR A 339 -15.84 8.32 25.35
N GLY A 340 -15.77 7.28 24.51
CA GLY A 340 -16.96 6.49 24.17
C GLY A 340 -16.71 5.62 22.99
N ARG A 341 -17.61 4.67 22.82
CA ARG A 341 -17.51 3.59 21.84
C ARG A 341 -18.03 4.06 20.47
N ALA A 342 -17.69 3.30 19.45
CA ALA A 342 -18.45 3.26 18.22
C ALA A 342 -19.95 3.14 18.52
N GLY A 343 -20.77 3.72 17.66
CA GLY A 343 -22.23 3.73 17.82
C GLY A 343 -22.80 4.89 18.68
N PHE A 344 -21.93 5.72 19.27
CA PHE A 344 -22.31 6.92 20.02
C PHE A 344 -21.68 8.17 19.40
N PRO A 345 -22.40 9.31 19.42
CA PRO A 345 -21.85 10.56 18.89
C PRO A 345 -20.60 10.98 19.68
N GLY A 346 -19.57 11.39 18.93
CA GLY A 346 -18.44 12.11 19.51
C GLY A 346 -18.80 13.57 19.80
N THR A 347 -18.19 14.14 20.82
CA THR A 347 -18.17 15.60 21.03
C THR A 347 -16.78 16.13 20.69
N TYR A 348 -16.73 17.29 20.04
CA TYR A 348 -15.49 17.82 19.48
C TYR A 348 -15.33 19.31 19.79
N LYS A 349 -14.10 19.76 19.84
CA LYS A 349 -13.68 21.16 19.73
C LYS A 349 -12.79 21.33 18.52
N ASP A 350 -12.57 22.55 18.08
CA ASP A 350 -11.59 22.85 17.05
C ASP A 350 -10.20 22.36 17.47
N GLY A 351 -9.55 21.66 16.55
CA GLY A 351 -8.20 21.13 16.73
C GLY A 351 -7.21 21.81 15.78
N ALA A 352 -5.94 21.48 15.94
CA ALA A 352 -4.92 21.94 15.00
C ALA A 352 -5.22 21.42 13.59
N PRO A 353 -4.97 22.22 12.54
CA PRO A 353 -5.11 21.78 11.16
C PRO A 353 -4.29 20.51 10.88
N VAL A 354 -4.84 19.63 10.06
CA VAL A 354 -4.23 18.36 9.69
C VAL A 354 -3.58 18.49 8.31
N ASN A 355 -2.29 18.19 8.25
CA ASN A 355 -1.53 18.12 7.01
C ASN A 355 -1.59 16.71 6.44
N ILE A 356 -2.01 16.56 5.19
CA ILE A 356 -2.08 15.31 4.45
C ILE A 356 -1.11 15.40 3.28
N ARG A 357 -0.10 14.53 3.25
CA ARG A 357 0.85 14.44 2.14
C ARG A 357 0.23 13.60 1.03
N LEU A 358 0.17 14.20 -0.15
CA LEU A 358 -0.26 13.57 -1.38
C LEU A 358 0.93 13.37 -2.29
N GLY A 359 0.94 12.27 -3.03
CA GLY A 359 1.95 12.01 -4.04
C GLY A 359 1.35 11.45 -5.32
N LEU A 360 2.13 11.54 -6.37
CA LEU A 360 1.92 10.86 -7.64
C LEU A 360 3.25 10.27 -8.08
N LEU A 361 3.27 8.99 -8.38
CA LEU A 361 4.32 8.38 -9.20
C LEU A 361 3.70 7.93 -10.51
N LYS A 362 4.13 8.54 -11.59
CA LYS A 362 3.75 8.15 -12.95
C LYS A 362 4.86 7.33 -13.58
N VAL A 363 4.53 6.18 -14.15
CA VAL A 363 5.44 5.30 -14.91
C VAL A 363 4.76 5.02 -16.25
N GLY A 364 5.18 5.70 -17.29
CA GLY A 364 4.44 5.74 -18.55
C GLY A 364 3.05 6.36 -18.36
N ASP A 365 2.00 5.61 -18.67
CA ASP A 365 0.60 5.99 -18.46
C ASP A 365 -0.02 5.37 -17.18
N ILE A 366 0.79 4.67 -16.37
CA ILE A 366 0.38 4.15 -15.07
C ILE A 366 0.53 5.26 -14.03
N ALA A 367 -0.55 5.58 -13.31
CA ALA A 367 -0.60 6.61 -12.28
C ALA A 367 -0.85 5.99 -10.90
N ILE A 368 0.13 6.09 -10.00
CA ILE A 368 0.01 5.69 -8.61
C ILE A 368 -0.17 6.96 -7.77
N GLY A 369 -1.43 7.27 -7.42
CA GLY A 369 -1.74 8.32 -6.45
C GLY A 369 -1.47 7.81 -5.04
N THR A 370 -0.81 8.61 -4.18
CA THR A 370 -0.45 8.17 -2.82
C THR A 370 -0.85 9.16 -1.76
N LEU A 371 -1.07 8.66 -0.54
CA LEU A 371 -1.25 9.49 0.64
C LEU A 371 -0.79 8.78 1.93
N ASN A 372 -0.44 9.59 2.94
CA ASN A 372 0.12 9.13 4.20
C ASN A 372 -0.93 8.91 5.30
N ALA A 373 -2.08 8.33 4.95
CA ALA A 373 -3.18 8.09 5.90
C ALA A 373 -4.04 6.89 5.49
N GLU A 374 -4.93 6.47 6.41
CA GLU A 374 -5.98 5.49 6.15
C GLU A 374 -7.26 6.19 5.69
N VAL A 375 -7.73 5.87 4.48
CA VAL A 375 -8.94 6.47 3.91
C VAL A 375 -10.00 5.45 3.58
N PHE A 376 -11.26 5.89 3.57
CA PHE A 376 -12.39 5.08 3.12
C PHE A 376 -12.32 4.83 1.61
N ASN A 377 -12.80 3.66 1.20
CA ASN A 377 -12.67 3.17 -0.17
C ASN A 377 -13.32 4.08 -1.23
N LEU A 378 -14.40 4.79 -0.89
CA LEU A 378 -15.09 5.69 -1.84
C LEU A 378 -14.19 6.84 -2.31
N ILE A 379 -13.22 7.29 -1.50
CA ILE A 379 -12.26 8.33 -1.91
C ILE A 379 -11.36 7.82 -3.04
N ALA A 380 -10.87 6.58 -2.94
CA ALA A 380 -10.06 5.97 -4.00
C ALA A 380 -10.89 5.65 -5.25
N GLN A 381 -12.12 5.16 -5.08
CA GLN A 381 -13.01 4.90 -6.21
C GLN A 381 -13.32 6.19 -6.98
N ARG A 382 -13.54 7.31 -6.26
CA ARG A 382 -13.72 8.64 -6.86
C ARG A 382 -12.47 9.07 -7.64
N LEU A 383 -11.26 8.94 -7.05
CA LEU A 383 -10.02 9.26 -7.76
C LEU A 383 -9.89 8.44 -9.05
N LYS A 384 -10.11 7.13 -9.01
CA LYS A 384 -10.03 6.26 -10.19
C LYS A 384 -11.03 6.65 -11.28
N LYS A 385 -12.25 7.04 -10.89
CA LYS A 385 -13.30 7.48 -11.80
C LYS A 385 -12.99 8.83 -12.47
N GLU A 386 -12.42 9.78 -11.73
CA GLU A 386 -12.14 11.14 -12.19
C GLU A 386 -10.74 11.28 -12.81
N SER A 387 -9.89 10.27 -12.69
CA SER A 387 -8.53 10.27 -13.23
C SER A 387 -8.50 10.40 -14.76
N PRO A 388 -7.60 11.24 -15.30
CA PRO A 388 -7.35 11.29 -16.74
C PRO A 388 -6.53 10.11 -17.28
N TYR A 389 -6.05 9.21 -16.39
CA TYR A 389 -5.32 8.00 -16.73
C TYR A 389 -6.18 6.77 -16.45
N ALA A 390 -6.40 5.92 -17.46
CA ALA A 390 -7.17 4.69 -17.28
C ALA A 390 -6.48 3.68 -16.33
N ARG A 391 -5.14 3.75 -16.23
CA ARG A 391 -4.30 2.88 -15.39
C ARG A 391 -3.99 3.58 -14.07
N THR A 392 -5.02 3.82 -13.25
CA THR A 392 -4.88 4.55 -11.97
C THR A 392 -5.15 3.65 -10.79
N MET A 393 -4.30 3.76 -9.77
CA MET A 393 -4.51 3.16 -8.44
C MET A 393 -4.22 4.19 -7.34
N MET A 394 -4.72 3.94 -6.13
CA MET A 394 -4.39 4.70 -4.93
C MET A 394 -3.67 3.81 -3.93
N ALA A 395 -2.45 4.19 -3.54
CA ALA A 395 -1.70 3.56 -2.46
C ALA A 395 -1.78 4.44 -1.20
N THR A 396 -2.38 3.89 -0.16
CA THR A 396 -2.54 4.53 1.15
C THR A 396 -1.42 4.13 2.09
N LEU A 397 -1.34 4.74 3.28
CA LEU A 397 -0.29 4.45 4.27
C LEU A 397 1.12 4.55 3.65
N THR A 398 1.31 5.52 2.77
CA THR A 398 2.49 5.68 1.94
C THR A 398 3.23 6.97 2.28
N ASN A 399 4.55 6.89 2.48
CA ASN A 399 5.43 8.03 2.68
C ASN A 399 5.13 8.84 3.96
N GLY A 400 5.18 8.17 5.11
CA GLY A 400 4.96 8.79 6.41
C GLY A 400 3.53 8.59 6.93
N SER A 401 3.16 9.36 7.95
CA SER A 401 1.84 9.28 8.57
C SER A 401 1.28 10.66 8.88
N ALA A 402 0.06 10.93 8.41
CA ALA A 402 -0.71 12.10 8.83
C ALA A 402 -1.27 11.88 10.25
N ASN A 403 -1.33 12.95 11.03
CA ASN A 403 -2.00 12.90 12.33
C ASN A 403 -3.52 13.12 12.16
N SER A 404 -4.14 12.34 11.28
CA SER A 404 -5.55 12.48 10.89
C SER A 404 -6.48 11.52 11.64
N GLY A 405 -5.94 10.44 12.21
CA GLY A 405 -6.75 9.25 12.40
C GLY A 405 -7.22 8.72 11.03
N TYR A 406 -8.39 8.12 10.98
CA TYR A 406 -9.01 7.75 9.71
C TYR A 406 -9.50 8.98 8.92
N ILE A 407 -9.56 8.83 7.61
CA ILE A 407 -10.16 9.83 6.70
C ILE A 407 -11.42 9.23 6.07
N PRO A 408 -12.60 9.44 6.67
CA PRO A 408 -13.86 9.06 6.07
C PRO A 408 -14.18 9.94 4.85
N ASN A 409 -14.94 9.42 3.90
CA ASN A 409 -15.60 10.27 2.91
C ASN A 409 -16.68 11.13 3.57
N ASP A 410 -17.02 12.27 2.97
CA ASP A 410 -17.88 13.27 3.61
C ASP A 410 -19.26 12.72 4.03
N ALA A 411 -19.87 11.85 3.22
CA ALA A 411 -21.15 11.24 3.55
C ALA A 411 -21.10 10.30 4.78
N ALA A 412 -19.93 9.77 5.13
CA ALA A 412 -19.77 8.86 6.26
C ALA A 412 -19.77 9.56 7.63
N TYR A 413 -19.64 10.89 7.69
CA TYR A 413 -19.58 11.60 8.97
C TYR A 413 -20.90 11.54 9.79
N GLY A 414 -22.01 11.14 9.18
CA GLY A 414 -23.26 10.79 9.87
C GLY A 414 -23.28 9.41 10.52
N MET A 415 -22.27 8.57 10.27
CA MET A 415 -22.11 7.26 10.87
C MET A 415 -21.26 7.40 12.13
N TYR A 416 -21.66 6.82 13.24
CA TYR A 416 -20.86 6.85 14.46
C TYR A 416 -19.98 5.63 14.58
N THR A 417 -19.29 5.25 13.48
CA THR A 417 -18.30 4.17 13.49
C THR A 417 -17.03 4.61 14.22
N PHE A 418 -16.20 3.66 14.64
CA PHE A 418 -14.98 4.03 15.38
C PHE A 418 -14.01 4.87 14.54
N GLU A 419 -13.98 4.67 13.23
CA GLU A 419 -13.17 5.45 12.31
C GLU A 419 -13.62 6.91 12.26
N VAL A 420 -14.94 7.11 12.15
CA VAL A 420 -15.53 8.46 12.09
C VAL A 420 -15.35 9.19 13.41
N VAL A 421 -15.62 8.51 14.54
CA VAL A 421 -15.50 9.16 15.86
C VAL A 421 -14.05 9.39 16.26
N SER A 422 -13.09 8.64 15.71
CA SER A 422 -11.66 8.84 15.95
C SER A 422 -10.99 9.76 14.93
N SER A 423 -11.68 10.12 13.84
CA SER A 423 -11.14 11.06 12.85
C SER A 423 -10.87 12.43 13.45
N ARG A 424 -9.68 12.96 13.21
CA ARG A 424 -9.26 14.29 13.64
C ARG A 424 -9.56 15.39 12.61
N LEU A 425 -10.31 15.07 11.58
CA LEU A 425 -10.71 16.00 10.52
C LEU A 425 -12.14 16.46 10.70
N GLN A 426 -12.38 17.74 10.48
CA GLN A 426 -13.72 18.25 10.29
C GLN A 426 -14.28 17.76 8.93
N PRO A 427 -15.60 17.49 8.82
CA PRO A 427 -16.20 17.10 7.55
C PRO A 427 -16.10 18.22 6.49
N GLY A 428 -16.17 17.86 5.19
CA GLY A 428 -16.29 18.80 4.09
C GLY A 428 -14.98 19.27 3.47
N CYS A 429 -13.81 18.72 3.88
CA CYS A 429 -12.51 19.11 3.31
C CYS A 429 -11.74 17.94 2.71
N ALA A 430 -11.46 16.91 3.50
CA ALA A 430 -10.40 15.95 3.19
C ALA A 430 -10.66 15.15 1.92
N GLU A 431 -11.88 14.67 1.69
CA GLU A 431 -12.22 13.91 0.48
C GLU A 431 -11.89 14.71 -0.79
N THR A 432 -12.42 15.94 -0.86
CA THR A 432 -12.22 16.82 -2.03
C THR A 432 -10.76 17.26 -2.16
N ALA A 433 -10.10 17.61 -1.07
CA ALA A 433 -8.70 18.05 -1.08
C ALA A 433 -7.75 16.92 -1.55
N ILE A 434 -8.00 15.66 -1.15
CA ILE A 434 -7.22 14.50 -1.56
C ILE A 434 -7.41 14.23 -3.05
N VAL A 435 -8.66 14.09 -3.50
CA VAL A 435 -8.95 13.74 -4.89
C VAL A 435 -8.45 14.85 -5.83
N ASN A 436 -8.85 16.10 -5.62
CA ASN A 436 -8.42 17.21 -6.45
C ASN A 436 -6.90 17.42 -6.38
N GLY A 437 -6.31 17.28 -5.19
CA GLY A 437 -4.87 17.42 -5.03
C GLY A 437 -4.06 16.42 -5.83
N ILE A 438 -4.49 15.16 -5.92
CA ILE A 438 -3.84 14.14 -6.76
C ILE A 438 -4.12 14.40 -8.25
N LEU A 439 -5.35 14.80 -8.62
CA LEU A 439 -5.68 15.18 -10.01
C LEU A 439 -4.88 16.39 -10.50
N ASP A 440 -4.62 17.38 -9.64
CA ASP A 440 -3.71 18.50 -9.94
C ASP A 440 -2.29 17.99 -10.27
N LEU A 441 -1.73 17.10 -9.43
CA LEU A 441 -0.42 16.50 -9.70
C LEU A 441 -0.41 15.73 -11.03
N MET A 442 -1.50 15.04 -11.37
CA MET A 442 -1.65 14.37 -12.67
C MET A 442 -1.70 15.37 -13.84
N SER A 443 -2.37 16.50 -13.67
CA SER A 443 -2.45 17.56 -14.67
C SER A 443 -1.09 18.21 -14.90
N GLU A 444 -0.33 18.48 -13.84
CA GLU A 444 1.01 19.02 -13.92
C GLU A 444 2.01 18.06 -14.60
N SER A 445 1.79 16.75 -14.46
CA SER A 445 2.67 15.72 -15.07
C SER A 445 2.49 15.57 -16.58
N LYS A 446 1.49 16.21 -17.18
CA LYS A 446 1.26 16.23 -18.63
C LYS A 446 2.02 17.34 -19.35
N LYS A 447 2.52 18.32 -18.60
CA LYS A 447 3.34 19.44 -19.11
C LYS A 447 4.82 19.05 -19.11
#